data_3250242aa50a95a3ff9f44ad6255b391
#
_entry.id   3250242aa50a95a3ff9f44ad6255b391
#
_cell.length_a   1.000
_cell.length_b   1.000
_cell.length_c   1.000
_cell.angle_alpha   90.00
_cell.angle_beta   90.00
_cell.angle_gamma   90.00
#
_symmetry.space_group_name_H-M   'P 1'
#
loop_
_entity.id
_entity.type
_entity.pdbx_description
1 polymer ?
#
loop_
_entity_poly.entity_id
_entity_poly.type
_entity_poly.pdbx_seq_one_letter_code
_entity_poly.pdbx_strand_id
1 'polypeptide(L)'
;YSSSVYPNNGFILKREDSGSYGNNPATSSFGFDSGQEGDSTRLGNLKYFSRETHTIYPPKLEVVWDDSSWNSGSLSALSATDLERLKIYFKNLRPEYKEKSIVKFRIVGRELYPTTSFATTPAELDVKYLPSASTEYEIRDAETEEVIVPFGSGSRVSCDTTGNFFRVQMDGLQAERNYRFCLKVVSGSGTTDEEINFYDDNYEFRVVR
;
A
#
# COMPACT_ATOMS: atom_id res chain seq x y z
N TYR A 1 -10.65 -20.18 -2.75
CA TYR A 1 -9.69 -20.69 -3.76
C TYR A 1 -10.26 -21.97 -4.35
N SER A 2 -10.50 -21.98 -5.65
CA SER A 2 -10.92 -23.18 -6.36
C SER A 2 -9.69 -24.10 -6.49
N SER A 3 -9.74 -25.24 -5.86
CA SER A 3 -8.68 -26.25 -5.81
C SER A 3 -8.30 -26.83 -7.19
N SER A 4 -9.02 -26.47 -8.26
CA SER A 4 -8.78 -27.00 -9.61
C SER A 4 -7.73 -26.22 -10.40
N VAL A 5 -7.42 -24.96 -10.02
CA VAL A 5 -6.48 -24.10 -10.75
C VAL A 5 -5.15 -23.94 -10.01
N TYR A 6 -5.20 -23.88 -8.69
CA TYR A 6 -4.02 -23.72 -7.83
C TYR A 6 -4.06 -24.72 -6.69
N PRO A 7 -3.40 -25.89 -6.83
CA PRO A 7 -3.34 -26.87 -5.76
C PRO A 7 -2.63 -26.26 -4.55
N ASN A 8 -3.25 -26.38 -3.39
CA ASN A 8 -2.65 -25.93 -2.14
C ASN A 8 -1.69 -27.01 -1.62
N ASN A 9 -0.44 -26.94 -2.05
CA ASN A 9 0.62 -27.88 -1.64
C ASN A 9 1.38 -27.44 -0.40
N GLY A 10 0.92 -26.36 0.28
CA GLY A 10 1.60 -25.79 1.43
C GLY A 10 2.77 -24.88 1.04
N PHE A 11 3.61 -24.59 2.02
CA PHE A 11 4.78 -23.71 1.89
C PHE A 11 6.05 -24.49 2.22
N ILE A 12 7.10 -24.25 1.45
CA ILE A 12 8.44 -24.78 1.70
C ILE A 12 9.33 -23.64 2.14
N LEU A 13 9.94 -23.79 3.32
CA LEU A 13 11.02 -22.91 3.78
C LEU A 13 12.35 -23.59 3.45
N LYS A 14 13.14 -22.97 2.62
CA LYS A 14 14.48 -23.44 2.29
C LYS A 14 15.50 -22.33 2.45
N ARG A 15 16.75 -22.71 2.64
CA ARG A 15 17.87 -21.75 2.61
C ARG A 15 18.07 -21.25 1.19
N GLU A 16 18.37 -19.96 1.04
CA GLU A 16 18.76 -19.41 -0.24
C GLU A 16 20.06 -20.03 -0.72
N ASP A 17 20.08 -20.48 -1.99
CA ASP A 17 21.26 -21.02 -2.62
C ASP A 17 22.15 -19.88 -3.13
N SER A 18 23.19 -19.53 -2.40
CA SER A 18 24.12 -18.46 -2.75
C SER A 18 25.00 -18.76 -3.98
N GLY A 19 24.92 -19.97 -4.54
CA GLY A 19 25.67 -20.36 -5.73
C GLY A 19 25.05 -19.93 -7.06
N SER A 20 23.81 -19.48 -7.05
CA SER A 20 23.04 -19.24 -8.27
C SER A 20 22.97 -17.79 -8.73
N TYR A 21 23.70 -16.86 -8.12
CA TYR A 21 23.86 -15.49 -8.64
C TYR A 21 24.85 -15.38 -9.82
N GLY A 22 25.13 -16.48 -10.50
CA GLY A 22 25.85 -16.49 -11.75
C GLY A 22 24.93 -16.29 -12.94
N ASN A 23 24.74 -15.04 -13.32
CA ASN A 23 24.49 -14.57 -14.72
C ASN A 23 23.57 -15.37 -15.67
N ASN A 24 22.65 -16.20 -15.22
CA ASN A 24 21.73 -16.81 -16.15
C ASN A 24 20.28 -16.73 -15.70
N PRO A 25 19.54 -15.66 -16.09
CA PRO A 25 18.13 -15.53 -15.78
C PRO A 25 17.25 -16.60 -16.47
N ALA A 26 17.81 -17.36 -17.39
CA ALA A 26 17.08 -18.42 -18.09
C ALA A 26 17.04 -19.76 -17.35
N THR A 27 17.84 -19.94 -16.30
CA THR A 27 17.88 -21.17 -15.50
C THR A 27 17.33 -21.01 -14.08
N SER A 28 16.76 -19.87 -13.77
CA SER A 28 15.92 -19.72 -12.56
C SER A 28 14.56 -20.42 -12.71
N SER A 29 14.55 -21.56 -13.41
CA SER A 29 13.52 -22.55 -13.17
C SER A 29 13.62 -22.90 -11.68
N PHE A 30 12.50 -22.95 -11.00
CA PHE A 30 12.34 -23.46 -9.63
C PHE A 30 12.83 -24.92 -9.50
N GLY A 31 14.01 -25.19 -10.06
CA GLY A 31 14.71 -26.44 -9.92
C GLY A 31 15.33 -26.46 -8.54
N PHE A 32 14.94 -27.41 -7.75
CA PHE A 32 15.63 -27.78 -6.54
C PHE A 32 17.06 -28.14 -6.92
N ASP A 33 17.96 -27.15 -6.91
CA ASP A 33 19.36 -27.47 -7.03
C ASP A 33 19.81 -27.99 -5.67
N SER A 34 19.90 -29.31 -5.61
CA SER A 34 20.25 -30.08 -4.42
C SER A 34 21.68 -29.83 -3.93
N GLY A 35 22.43 -28.97 -4.64
CA GLY A 35 23.87 -28.80 -4.39
C GLY A 35 24.23 -28.24 -3.04
N GLN A 36 23.40 -27.35 -2.49
CA GLN A 36 23.74 -26.68 -1.23
C GLN A 36 22.98 -27.21 -0.01
N GLU A 37 21.77 -27.71 -0.16
CA GLU A 37 21.07 -28.37 0.96
C GLU A 37 21.66 -29.75 1.27
N GLY A 38 22.30 -30.39 0.31
CA GLY A 38 23.03 -31.64 0.50
C GLY A 38 24.48 -31.48 0.96
N ASP A 39 25.00 -30.27 1.10
CA ASP A 39 26.39 -30.03 1.52
C ASP A 39 26.54 -30.20 3.03
N SER A 40 27.10 -31.31 3.42
CA SER A 40 27.38 -31.65 4.83
C SER A 40 28.47 -30.79 5.49
N THR A 41 29.17 -29.96 4.70
CA THR A 41 30.23 -29.08 5.20
C THR A 41 29.72 -27.73 5.65
N ARG A 42 28.49 -27.35 5.28
CA ARG A 42 27.86 -26.10 5.69
C ARG A 42 27.09 -26.28 7.00
N LEU A 43 27.72 -25.86 8.05
CA LEU A 43 27.19 -25.94 9.41
C LEU A 43 26.25 -24.75 9.67
N GLY A 44 25.00 -25.01 9.92
CA GLY A 44 24.04 -24.03 10.40
C GLY A 44 22.63 -24.59 10.39
N ASN A 45 22.04 -24.73 11.54
CA ASN A 45 20.63 -25.09 11.67
C ASN A 45 19.78 -23.83 11.80
N LEU A 46 18.81 -23.66 10.92
CA LEU A 46 17.76 -22.67 11.07
C LEU A 46 16.67 -23.27 11.93
N LYS A 47 16.36 -22.63 13.03
CA LYS A 47 15.27 -23.05 13.93
C LYS A 47 14.14 -22.04 13.84
N TYR A 48 12.95 -22.53 13.61
CA TYR A 48 11.75 -21.73 13.60
C TYR A 48 10.82 -22.16 14.73
N PHE A 49 10.09 -21.22 15.28
CA PHE A 49 9.04 -21.54 16.23
C PHE A 49 7.84 -22.15 15.51
N SER A 50 7.23 -23.17 16.07
CA SER A 50 5.97 -23.70 15.56
C SER A 50 4.80 -22.87 16.08
N ARG A 51 3.63 -23.00 15.46
CA ARG A 51 2.40 -22.36 15.91
C ARG A 51 2.03 -22.72 17.35
N GLU A 52 2.39 -23.91 17.77
CA GLU A 52 2.06 -24.47 19.10
C GLU A 52 3.07 -24.06 20.17
N THR A 53 4.12 -23.37 19.79
CA THR A 53 5.13 -22.89 20.75
C THR A 53 4.56 -21.69 21.51
N HIS A 54 4.56 -21.74 22.83
CA HIS A 54 4.14 -20.62 23.69
C HIS A 54 5.20 -19.52 23.68
N THR A 55 5.30 -18.78 22.59
CA THR A 55 6.23 -17.64 22.44
C THR A 55 5.48 -16.42 21.97
N ILE A 56 6.06 -15.24 22.19
CA ILE A 56 5.58 -13.98 21.66
C ILE A 56 5.82 -13.85 20.14
N TYR A 57 6.51 -14.79 19.53
CA TYR A 57 6.85 -14.81 18.09
C TYR A 57 6.24 -16.03 17.38
N PRO A 58 4.91 -16.17 17.32
CA PRO A 58 4.31 -17.23 16.51
C PRO A 58 4.61 -16.98 15.03
N PRO A 59 4.72 -18.03 14.21
CA PRO A 59 4.85 -17.86 12.77
C PRO A 59 3.60 -17.18 12.22
N LYS A 60 3.81 -16.10 11.46
CA LYS A 60 2.76 -15.31 10.81
C LYS A 60 2.95 -15.39 9.30
N LEU A 61 1.89 -15.77 8.59
CA LEU A 61 1.84 -15.62 7.14
C LEU A 61 1.21 -14.27 6.82
N GLU A 62 1.96 -13.43 6.15
CA GLU A 62 1.47 -12.18 5.62
C GLU A 62 1.44 -12.24 4.10
N VAL A 63 0.29 -11.93 3.52
CA VAL A 63 0.12 -11.90 2.07
C VAL A 63 -0.11 -10.44 1.69
N VAL A 64 0.81 -9.90 0.93
CA VAL A 64 0.74 -8.53 0.41
C VAL A 64 0.55 -8.60 -1.09
N TRP A 65 -0.49 -7.92 -1.60
CA TRP A 65 -0.75 -7.84 -3.03
C TRP A 65 -1.12 -6.42 -3.43
N ASP A 66 -0.83 -6.08 -4.66
CA ASP A 66 -1.21 -4.81 -5.25
C ASP A 66 -2.51 -5.01 -6.04
N ASP A 67 -3.59 -4.41 -5.57
CA ASP A 67 -4.91 -4.37 -6.22
C ASP A 67 -5.24 -3.00 -6.80
N SER A 68 -4.24 -2.11 -6.84
CA SER A 68 -4.41 -0.78 -7.38
C SER A 68 -4.76 -0.82 -8.88
N SER A 69 -5.67 0.04 -9.27
CA SER A 69 -6.08 0.22 -10.65
C SER A 69 -5.92 1.66 -11.07
N TRP A 70 -5.51 1.88 -12.32
CA TRP A 70 -5.22 3.22 -12.80
C TRP A 70 -5.94 3.52 -14.10
N ASN A 71 -6.89 4.47 -14.05
CA ASN A 71 -7.59 5.00 -15.20
C ASN A 71 -7.93 6.47 -14.96
N SER A 72 -7.00 7.35 -15.24
CA SER A 72 -7.17 8.79 -15.00
C SER A 72 -8.15 9.49 -15.96
N GLY A 73 -8.57 8.82 -17.04
CA GLY A 73 -9.47 9.42 -18.03
C GLY A 73 -8.90 10.72 -18.60
N SER A 74 -9.65 11.82 -18.44
CA SER A 74 -9.27 13.17 -18.87
C SER A 74 -8.58 13.98 -17.77
N LEU A 75 -8.37 13.45 -16.59
CA LEU A 75 -7.68 14.15 -15.51
C LEU A 75 -6.21 14.41 -15.88
N SER A 76 -5.73 15.59 -15.56
CA SER A 76 -4.32 15.93 -15.73
C SER A 76 -3.47 15.47 -14.56
N ALA A 77 -2.19 15.16 -14.82
CA ALA A 77 -1.22 14.91 -13.78
C ALA A 77 -0.95 16.18 -12.97
N LEU A 78 -0.51 16.00 -11.75
CA LEU A 78 0.14 17.08 -11.01
C LEU A 78 1.39 17.49 -11.77
N SER A 79 1.44 18.74 -12.23
CA SER A 79 2.58 19.28 -12.97
C SER A 79 3.71 19.74 -12.07
N ALA A 80 3.46 19.87 -10.78
CA ALA A 80 4.46 20.30 -9.81
C ALA A 80 5.29 19.11 -9.33
N THR A 81 6.60 19.20 -9.46
CA THR A 81 7.57 18.35 -8.76
C THR A 81 7.65 18.71 -7.27
N ASP A 82 7.16 19.88 -6.92
CA ASP A 82 7.19 20.47 -5.60
C ASP A 82 5.93 20.05 -4.83
N LEU A 83 6.06 19.04 -3.97
CA LEU A 83 4.96 18.50 -3.16
C LEU A 83 4.43 19.50 -2.11
N GLU A 84 5.19 20.52 -1.74
CA GLU A 84 4.76 21.55 -0.81
C GLU A 84 3.64 22.43 -1.40
N ARG A 85 3.55 22.48 -2.72
CA ARG A 85 2.51 23.24 -3.45
C ARG A 85 1.22 22.46 -3.65
N LEU A 86 1.10 21.29 -3.08
CA LEU A 86 -0.08 20.45 -3.21
C LEU A 86 -0.99 20.57 -1.99
N LYS A 87 -2.27 20.65 -2.23
CA LYS A 87 -3.30 20.40 -1.22
C LYS A 87 -3.95 19.07 -1.51
N ILE A 88 -3.80 18.15 -0.56
CA ILE A 88 -4.44 16.84 -0.57
C ILE A 88 -5.46 16.79 0.56
N TYR A 89 -6.62 16.26 0.28
CA TYR A 89 -7.67 16.09 1.29
C TYR A 89 -8.61 14.94 0.92
N PHE A 90 -9.27 14.38 1.95
CA PHE A 90 -10.30 13.37 1.77
C PHE A 90 -11.64 14.03 1.44
N LYS A 91 -12.26 13.56 0.36
CA LYS A 91 -13.61 14.00 -0.02
C LYS A 91 -14.64 13.08 0.65
N ASN A 92 -15.58 13.70 1.39
CA ASN A 92 -16.67 12.98 2.05
C ASN A 92 -16.22 11.93 3.09
N LEU A 93 -15.15 12.20 3.80
CA LEU A 93 -14.79 11.39 4.97
C LEU A 93 -15.91 11.51 6.01
N ARG A 94 -16.43 10.38 6.46
CA ARG A 94 -17.45 10.32 7.51
C ARG A 94 -16.77 10.00 8.83
N PRO A 95 -17.33 10.44 9.96
CA PRO A 95 -16.77 10.12 11.27
C PRO A 95 -16.96 8.64 11.64
N GLU A 96 -17.96 7.94 11.06
CA GLU A 96 -18.28 6.56 11.42
C GLU A 96 -18.56 5.71 10.20
N TYR A 97 -18.09 4.44 10.25
CA TYR A 97 -18.33 3.41 9.26
C TYR A 97 -18.71 2.10 9.95
N LYS A 98 -19.62 1.34 9.35
CA LYS A 98 -20.04 0.04 9.90
C LYS A 98 -18.99 -1.02 9.68
N GLU A 99 -18.76 -1.86 10.71
CA GLU A 99 -18.05 -3.12 10.59
C GLU A 99 -18.62 -3.94 9.40
N LYS A 100 -17.79 -4.72 8.74
CA LYS A 100 -18.14 -5.56 7.56
C LYS A 100 -18.55 -4.79 6.29
N SER A 101 -18.45 -3.47 6.29
CA SER A 101 -18.63 -2.69 5.07
C SER A 101 -17.35 -2.57 4.28
N ILE A 102 -17.47 -2.42 2.95
CA ILE A 102 -16.36 -2.03 2.08
C ILE A 102 -16.55 -0.56 1.75
N VAL A 103 -15.58 0.24 2.15
CA VAL A 103 -15.65 1.69 1.98
C VAL A 103 -14.64 2.15 0.94
N LYS A 104 -15.11 2.96 -0.01
CA LYS A 104 -14.27 3.66 -0.98
C LYS A 104 -13.97 5.06 -0.47
N PHE A 105 -12.73 5.30 -0.10
CA PHE A 105 -12.24 6.62 0.28
C PHE A 105 -11.74 7.36 -0.95
N ARG A 106 -12.16 8.62 -1.11
CA ARG A 106 -11.72 9.47 -2.19
C ARG A 106 -10.74 10.51 -1.71
N ILE A 107 -9.64 10.62 -2.42
CA ILE A 107 -8.60 11.61 -2.20
C ILE A 107 -8.64 12.60 -3.36
N VAL A 108 -8.61 13.86 -3.02
CA VAL A 108 -8.53 14.95 -4.00
C VAL A 108 -7.16 15.61 -3.87
N GLY A 109 -6.42 15.57 -4.97
CA GLY A 109 -5.20 16.34 -5.14
C GLY A 109 -5.46 17.58 -5.99
N ARG A 110 -4.97 18.73 -5.57
CA ARG A 110 -5.02 19.97 -6.33
C ARG A 110 -3.83 20.85 -6.02
N GLU A 111 -3.58 21.81 -6.88
CA GLU A 111 -2.59 22.86 -6.61
C GLU A 111 -3.06 23.73 -5.44
N LEU A 112 -2.14 24.07 -4.54
CA LEU A 112 -2.44 24.96 -3.41
C LEU A 112 -2.75 26.38 -3.90
N TYR A 113 -2.04 26.81 -4.94
CA TYR A 113 -2.22 28.12 -5.57
C TYR A 113 -2.60 27.93 -7.05
N PRO A 114 -3.87 27.63 -7.36
CA PRO A 114 -4.31 27.48 -8.74
C PRO A 114 -4.18 28.79 -9.50
N THR A 115 -3.87 28.70 -10.79
CA THR A 115 -3.84 29.87 -11.65
C THR A 115 -5.21 30.53 -11.71
N THR A 116 -5.29 31.75 -11.28
CA THR A 116 -6.53 32.53 -11.32
C THR A 116 -6.77 33.10 -12.72
N SER A 117 -7.97 32.91 -13.24
CA SER A 117 -8.42 33.59 -14.46
C SER A 117 -9.41 34.69 -14.11
N PHE A 118 -9.34 35.81 -14.82
CA PHE A 118 -10.28 36.93 -14.66
C PHE A 118 -11.60 36.67 -15.43
N ALA A 119 -12.07 35.41 -15.44
CA ALA A 119 -13.33 35.07 -16.05
C ALA A 119 -14.51 35.56 -15.18
N THR A 120 -15.58 35.98 -15.82
CA THR A 120 -16.81 36.42 -15.14
C THR A 120 -17.64 35.28 -14.56
N THR A 121 -17.35 34.05 -14.97
CA THR A 121 -17.96 32.82 -14.44
C THR A 121 -17.01 32.12 -13.49
N PRO A 122 -17.48 31.63 -12.32
CA PRO A 122 -16.65 30.86 -11.43
C PRO A 122 -16.23 29.57 -12.12
N ALA A 123 -14.91 29.28 -12.10
CA ALA A 123 -14.38 28.00 -12.55
C ALA A 123 -14.28 27.03 -11.37
N GLU A 124 -14.64 25.77 -11.59
CA GLU A 124 -14.33 24.71 -10.63
C GLU A 124 -12.82 24.48 -10.57
N LEU A 125 -12.33 24.13 -9.39
CA LEU A 125 -10.93 23.79 -9.22
C LEU A 125 -10.66 22.42 -9.88
N ASP A 126 -9.62 22.38 -10.70
CA ASP A 126 -9.21 21.15 -11.37
C ASP A 126 -8.69 20.12 -10.37
N VAL A 127 -9.32 18.94 -10.40
CA VAL A 127 -8.84 17.76 -9.71
C VAL A 127 -7.75 17.13 -10.55
N LYS A 128 -6.58 16.98 -9.96
CA LYS A 128 -5.45 16.33 -10.60
C LYS A 128 -5.20 14.97 -9.99
N TYR A 129 -4.71 14.02 -10.76
CA TYR A 129 -4.33 12.73 -10.20
C TYR A 129 -2.93 12.81 -9.58
N LEU A 130 -2.76 12.08 -8.46
CA LEU A 130 -1.50 11.90 -7.76
C LEU A 130 -0.57 10.96 -8.54
N PRO A 131 0.74 10.96 -8.26
CA PRO A 131 1.67 10.08 -8.94
C PRO A 131 1.29 8.60 -8.83
N SER A 132 1.24 7.90 -9.96
CA SER A 132 0.92 6.48 -10.04
C SER A 132 2.01 5.65 -9.38
N ALA A 133 1.61 4.58 -8.69
CA ALA A 133 2.49 3.63 -7.98
C ALA A 133 3.38 4.24 -6.87
N SER A 134 3.32 5.55 -6.69
CA SER A 134 4.15 6.31 -5.73
C SER A 134 3.32 7.01 -4.66
N THR A 135 2.01 6.78 -4.66
CA THR A 135 1.09 7.27 -3.63
C THR A 135 0.55 6.10 -2.84
N GLU A 136 0.82 6.10 -1.55
CA GLU A 136 0.46 5.04 -0.62
C GLU A 136 -0.33 5.62 0.56
N TYR A 137 -1.20 4.80 1.15
CA TYR A 137 -1.91 5.17 2.38
C TYR A 137 -1.49 4.26 3.54
N GLU A 138 -1.58 4.78 4.73
CA GLU A 138 -1.37 4.05 5.97
C GLU A 138 -2.57 4.24 6.87
N ILE A 139 -2.92 3.20 7.63
CA ILE A 139 -3.94 3.26 8.67
C ILE A 139 -3.28 2.99 10.01
N ARG A 140 -3.46 3.93 10.94
CA ARG A 140 -3.01 3.82 12.34
C ARG A 140 -4.19 3.82 13.28
N ASP A 141 -4.03 3.18 14.42
CA ASP A 141 -4.90 3.40 15.56
C ASP A 141 -4.69 4.83 16.09
N ALA A 142 -5.77 5.59 16.24
CA ALA A 142 -5.66 7.00 16.61
C ALA A 142 -5.22 7.24 18.07
N GLU A 143 -5.35 6.22 18.94
CA GLU A 143 -4.98 6.34 20.36
C GLU A 143 -3.59 5.79 20.65
N THR A 144 -3.26 4.63 20.03
CA THR A 144 -2.00 3.93 20.32
C THR A 144 -0.90 4.24 19.33
N GLU A 145 -1.20 4.90 18.21
CA GLU A 145 -0.30 5.14 17.09
C GLU A 145 0.24 3.84 16.44
N GLU A 146 -0.36 2.71 16.75
CA GLU A 146 0.02 1.43 16.16
C GLU A 146 -0.35 1.40 14.67
N VAL A 147 0.62 1.04 13.84
CA VAL A 147 0.43 0.90 12.40
C VAL A 147 -0.30 -0.41 12.12
N ILE A 148 -1.52 -0.32 11.58
CA ILE A 148 -2.36 -1.47 11.23
C ILE A 148 -2.19 -1.84 9.78
N VAL A 149 -2.21 -0.86 8.88
CA VAL A 149 -1.90 -1.02 7.47
C VAL A 149 -0.68 -0.15 7.16
N PRO A 150 0.50 -0.74 6.92
CA PRO A 150 1.70 0.02 6.64
C PRO A 150 1.73 0.52 5.19
N PHE A 151 2.55 1.52 4.93
CA PHE A 151 2.92 1.92 3.57
C PHE A 151 3.56 0.75 2.82
N GLY A 152 3.23 0.59 1.55
CA GLY A 152 3.80 -0.44 0.70
C GLY A 152 2.94 -0.77 -0.51
N SER A 153 3.31 -1.82 -1.22
CA SER A 153 2.60 -2.25 -2.43
C SER A 153 1.14 -2.63 -2.19
N GLY A 154 0.79 -3.08 -0.98
CA GLY A 154 -0.58 -3.43 -0.62
C GLY A 154 -1.45 -2.24 -0.21
N SER A 155 -0.88 -1.04 -0.09
CA SER A 155 -1.59 0.20 0.29
C SER A 155 -1.48 1.30 -0.76
N ARG A 156 -1.29 0.92 -2.02
CA ARG A 156 -1.27 1.87 -3.14
C ARG A 156 -2.63 2.46 -3.41
N VAL A 157 -2.61 3.73 -3.79
CA VAL A 157 -3.81 4.47 -4.17
C VAL A 157 -4.14 4.21 -5.63
N SER A 158 -5.41 3.96 -5.93
CA SER A 158 -5.95 3.81 -7.27
C SER A 158 -6.40 5.16 -7.84
N CYS A 159 -6.63 5.21 -9.15
CA CYS A 159 -7.22 6.36 -9.82
C CYS A 159 -8.35 5.95 -10.74
N ASP A 160 -9.43 6.72 -10.72
CA ASP A 160 -10.53 6.65 -11.71
C ASP A 160 -10.75 8.02 -12.36
N THR A 161 -11.70 8.12 -13.27
CA THR A 161 -12.00 9.35 -14.03
C THR A 161 -12.43 10.54 -13.17
N THR A 162 -12.68 10.35 -11.88
CA THR A 162 -13.08 11.39 -10.93
C THR A 162 -11.98 11.75 -9.92
N GLY A 163 -10.89 11.04 -9.90
CA GLY A 163 -9.75 11.28 -9.01
C GLY A 163 -9.23 10.02 -8.34
N ASN A 164 -8.36 10.21 -7.37
CA ASN A 164 -7.74 9.12 -6.64
C ASN A 164 -8.67 8.50 -5.60
N PHE A 165 -8.50 7.21 -5.35
CA PHE A 165 -9.25 6.49 -4.34
C PHE A 165 -8.52 5.24 -3.86
N PHE A 166 -8.93 4.73 -2.72
CA PHE A 166 -8.62 3.38 -2.26
C PHE A 166 -9.84 2.77 -1.57
N ARG A 167 -9.82 1.47 -1.38
CA ARG A 167 -10.89 0.73 -0.72
C ARG A 167 -10.36 0.05 0.53
N VAL A 168 -11.12 0.16 1.61
CA VAL A 168 -10.81 -0.53 2.87
C VAL A 168 -11.98 -1.42 3.24
N GLN A 169 -11.67 -2.64 3.61
CA GLN A 169 -12.63 -3.57 4.20
C GLN A 169 -12.62 -3.34 5.71
N MET A 170 -13.73 -2.83 6.24
CA MET A 170 -13.86 -2.51 7.66
C MET A 170 -13.83 -3.75 8.56
N ASP A 171 -14.07 -4.94 8.00
CA ASP A 171 -13.98 -6.21 8.71
C ASP A 171 -12.54 -6.54 9.18
N GLY A 172 -11.54 -5.96 8.54
CA GLY A 172 -10.14 -6.06 8.96
C GLY A 172 -9.76 -5.15 10.13
N LEU A 173 -10.62 -4.22 10.50
CA LEU A 173 -10.41 -3.25 11.57
C LEU A 173 -11.28 -3.61 12.78
N GLN A 174 -10.74 -3.40 13.97
CA GLN A 174 -11.48 -3.69 15.20
C GLN A 174 -12.61 -2.67 15.40
N ALA A 175 -13.82 -3.17 15.66
CA ALA A 175 -14.96 -2.30 15.96
C ALA A 175 -14.76 -1.53 17.27
N GLU A 176 -15.43 -0.39 17.39
CA GLU A 176 -15.43 0.55 18.52
C GLU A 176 -14.05 1.22 18.75
N ARG A 177 -13.21 1.28 17.71
CA ARG A 177 -11.93 2.01 17.73
C ARG A 177 -11.90 3.15 16.72
N ASN A 178 -11.08 4.14 17.05
CA ASN A 178 -10.77 5.26 16.19
C ASN A 178 -9.49 4.99 15.41
N TYR A 179 -9.52 5.30 14.14
CA TYR A 179 -8.39 5.12 13.21
C TYR A 179 -8.06 6.43 12.52
N ARG A 180 -6.82 6.57 12.13
CA ARG A 180 -6.31 7.74 11.41
C ARG A 180 -5.63 7.32 10.11
N PHE A 181 -5.85 8.12 9.07
CA PHE A 181 -5.15 7.97 7.80
C PHE A 181 -3.92 8.86 7.73
N CYS A 182 -2.85 8.30 7.19
CA CYS A 182 -1.71 9.04 6.71
C CYS A 182 -1.48 8.72 5.24
N LEU A 183 -1.14 9.71 4.43
CA LEU A 183 -0.84 9.54 3.01
C LEU A 183 0.63 9.85 2.77
N LYS A 184 1.29 9.02 2.00
CA LYS A 184 2.65 9.21 1.51
C LYS A 184 2.60 9.41 0.01
N VAL A 185 3.19 10.48 -0.47
CA VAL A 185 3.31 10.79 -1.89
C VAL A 185 4.78 10.93 -2.21
N VAL A 186 5.23 10.20 -3.23
CA VAL A 186 6.59 10.27 -3.75
C VAL A 186 6.53 10.86 -5.14
N SER A 187 7.20 11.97 -5.36
CA SER A 187 7.39 12.59 -6.67
C SER A 187 8.79 12.30 -7.18
N GLY A 188 8.94 12.14 -8.48
CA GLY A 188 10.25 11.89 -9.09
C GLY A 188 10.87 10.55 -8.66
N SER A 189 10.07 9.54 -8.34
CA SER A 189 10.56 8.23 -7.89
C SER A 189 11.59 7.63 -8.84
N GLY A 190 12.75 7.26 -8.29
CA GLY A 190 13.87 6.70 -9.05
C GLY A 190 14.72 7.73 -9.80
N THR A 191 14.51 9.02 -9.57
CA THR A 191 15.35 10.11 -10.11
C THR A 191 16.18 10.77 -9.02
N THR A 192 17.11 11.64 -9.40
CA THR A 192 17.96 12.40 -8.47
C THR A 192 17.15 13.40 -7.63
N ASP A 193 15.97 13.78 -8.12
CA ASP A 193 15.10 14.80 -7.54
C ASP A 193 13.87 14.13 -6.89
N GLU A 194 14.07 12.97 -6.25
CA GLU A 194 13.00 12.28 -5.52
C GLU A 194 12.62 13.07 -4.27
N GLU A 195 11.34 13.45 -4.20
CA GLU A 195 10.76 14.15 -3.07
C GLU A 195 9.67 13.29 -2.43
N ILE A 196 9.75 13.10 -1.11
CA ILE A 196 8.78 12.33 -0.32
C ILE A 196 8.07 13.25 0.63
N ASN A 197 6.75 13.28 0.58
CA ASN A 197 5.95 14.05 1.53
C ASN A 197 4.86 13.19 2.18
N PHE A 198 4.64 13.45 3.48
CA PHE A 198 3.62 12.79 4.28
C PHE A 198 2.52 13.79 4.63
N TYR A 199 1.27 13.39 4.40
CA TYR A 199 0.07 14.18 4.68
C TYR A 199 -0.70 13.51 5.81
N ASP A 200 -0.60 14.10 6.99
CA ASP A 200 -1.28 13.66 8.22
C ASP A 200 -2.03 14.83 8.83
N ASP A 201 -3.19 15.14 8.26
CA ASP A 201 -4.05 16.25 8.66
C ASP A 201 -5.18 15.79 9.63
N ASN A 202 -4.92 14.82 10.51
CA ASN A 202 -5.89 14.24 11.44
C ASN A 202 -7.17 13.71 10.77
N TYR A 203 -7.03 12.96 9.69
CA TYR A 203 -8.15 12.32 9.02
C TYR A 203 -8.60 11.08 9.80
N GLU A 204 -9.46 11.31 10.78
CA GLU A 204 -9.94 10.27 11.70
C GLU A 204 -11.31 9.72 11.31
N PHE A 205 -11.52 8.45 11.60
CA PHE A 205 -12.81 7.78 11.50
C PHE A 205 -12.93 6.68 12.54
N ARG A 206 -14.16 6.31 12.87
CA ARG A 206 -14.47 5.24 13.82
C ARG A 206 -15.15 4.08 13.10
N VAL A 207 -14.81 2.85 13.48
CA VAL A 207 -15.52 1.66 13.06
C VAL A 207 -16.56 1.30 14.12
N VAL A 208 -17.82 1.19 13.74
CA VAL A 208 -18.95 0.86 14.61
C VAL A 208 -19.61 -0.44 14.17
N ARG A 209 -20.22 -1.14 15.13
CA ARG A 209 -20.94 -2.40 14.86
C ARG A 209 -22.24 -2.21 14.09
#